data_81fe199ca856cb6ded137849be8c3ea0
#
_entry.id   81fe199ca856cb6ded137849be8c3ea0
#
_cell.length_a   1.000
_cell.length_b   1.000
_cell.length_c   1.000
_cell.angle_alpha   90.00
_cell.angle_beta   90.00
_cell.angle_gamma   90.00
#
_symmetry.space_group_name_H-M   'P 1'
#
loop_
_entity.id
_entity.type
_entity.pdbx_description
1 polymer ?
#
loop_
_entity_poly.entity_id
_entity_poly.type
_entity_poly.pdbx_seq_one_letter_code
_entity_poly.pdbx_strand_id
1 'polypeptide(L)'
;MTDQSDWPDWLKQADTKDAQVEILHGGGVVWHSGRWQGGKWRGGTWLDGIWNEGDWHGGRWNGGIWQGGSWHGGIWQGGEWDNGIWLSGIWRGGLWHGGTWLAAESRIHYMASLAGIAYDGTQYLGYRVTQRDGRGRYTDTFVQPEGNYYEDDIPPSGSGTCVAGIHVTSAARAWTYFGIDPNAQMWEVRFSREDLLDCDGEKARIRGGVFKKIERPF
;
A
#
# COMPACT_ATOMS: atom_id res chain seq x y z
N MET A 1 -21.76 26.39 15.48
CA MET A 1 -22.13 25.00 15.84
C MET A 1 -22.88 24.46 14.66
N THR A 2 -22.41 23.40 14.05
CA THR A 2 -23.12 22.71 12.96
C THR A 2 -24.42 22.14 13.55
N ASP A 3 -25.54 22.44 12.91
CA ASP A 3 -26.83 21.86 13.31
C ASP A 3 -26.76 20.33 13.13
N GLN A 4 -26.92 19.59 14.20
CA GLN A 4 -26.87 18.13 14.18
C GLN A 4 -28.21 17.47 13.87
N SER A 5 -29.24 18.28 13.58
CA SER A 5 -30.61 17.77 13.32
C SER A 5 -30.63 16.77 12.16
N ASP A 6 -29.87 17.05 11.11
CA ASP A 6 -29.82 16.26 9.87
C ASP A 6 -28.79 15.13 9.88
N TRP A 7 -28.04 14.98 10.99
CA TRP A 7 -27.09 13.90 11.11
C TRP A 7 -27.81 12.54 11.17
N PRO A 8 -27.27 11.49 10.55
CA PRO A 8 -27.80 10.16 10.72
C PRO A 8 -27.65 9.68 12.17
N ASP A 9 -28.54 8.82 12.62
CA ASP A 9 -28.58 8.37 14.02
C ASP A 9 -27.27 7.79 14.54
N TRP A 10 -26.54 7.07 13.70
CA TRP A 10 -25.25 6.51 14.08
C TRP A 10 -24.20 7.59 14.35
N LEU A 11 -24.28 8.74 13.67
CA LEU A 11 -23.37 9.88 13.86
C LEU A 11 -23.77 10.70 15.10
N LYS A 12 -25.09 10.84 15.37
CA LYS A 12 -25.59 11.46 16.60
C LYS A 12 -25.18 10.70 17.86
N GLN A 13 -25.02 9.37 17.76
CA GLN A 13 -24.60 8.49 18.85
C GLN A 13 -23.07 8.46 19.05
N ALA A 14 -22.30 9.01 18.13
CA ALA A 14 -20.85 9.04 18.24
C ALA A 14 -20.40 10.13 19.22
N ASP A 15 -19.31 9.86 19.91
CA ASP A 15 -18.62 10.87 20.72
C ASP A 15 -17.69 11.69 19.84
N THR A 16 -18.01 12.97 19.66
CA THR A 16 -17.30 13.87 18.74
C THR A 16 -17.03 15.22 19.40
N LYS A 17 -15.94 15.86 18.99
CA LYS A 17 -15.59 17.20 19.46
C LYS A 17 -15.18 18.09 18.29
N ASP A 18 -15.70 19.30 18.26
CA ASP A 18 -15.42 20.31 17.25
C ASP A 18 -15.67 19.82 15.82
N ALA A 19 -16.63 18.90 15.66
CA ALA A 19 -16.95 18.24 14.40
C ALA A 19 -17.54 19.22 13.38
N GLN A 20 -16.97 19.26 12.18
CA GLN A 20 -17.52 19.93 11.03
C GLN A 20 -17.96 18.87 10.02
N VAL A 21 -19.27 18.72 9.90
CA VAL A 21 -19.89 17.67 9.08
C VAL A 21 -20.88 18.30 8.13
N GLU A 22 -20.86 17.82 6.88
CA GLU A 22 -21.82 18.12 5.84
C GLU A 22 -22.64 16.87 5.53
N ILE A 23 -23.96 17.03 5.47
CA ILE A 23 -24.87 15.98 4.99
C ILE A 23 -25.29 16.35 3.57
N LEU A 24 -24.87 15.52 2.62
CA LEU A 24 -25.17 15.70 1.21
C LEU A 24 -26.65 15.42 0.91
N HIS A 25 -27.15 16.02 -0.15
CA HIS A 25 -28.47 15.68 -0.68
C HIS A 25 -28.50 14.19 -1.06
N GLY A 26 -29.28 13.38 -0.35
CA GLY A 26 -29.28 11.93 -0.45
C GLY A 26 -28.63 11.18 0.74
N GLY A 27 -28.25 11.91 1.80
CA GLY A 27 -27.85 11.32 3.08
C GLY A 27 -26.38 10.91 3.19
N GLY A 28 -25.56 11.23 2.19
CA GLY A 28 -24.10 11.00 2.27
C GLY A 28 -23.46 11.91 3.31
N VAL A 29 -22.52 11.36 4.09
CA VAL A 29 -21.80 12.09 5.14
C VAL A 29 -20.42 12.49 4.66
N VAL A 30 -20.08 13.78 4.85
CA VAL A 30 -18.73 14.30 4.65
C VAL A 30 -18.24 14.91 5.97
N TRP A 31 -17.20 14.34 6.53
CA TRP A 31 -16.51 14.86 7.70
C TRP A 31 -15.34 15.72 7.24
N HIS A 32 -15.41 17.02 7.52
CA HIS A 32 -14.39 17.97 7.10
C HIS A 32 -13.23 18.07 8.10
N SER A 33 -13.56 18.15 9.40
CA SER A 33 -12.55 18.30 10.46
C SER A 33 -13.13 18.06 11.86
N GLY A 34 -12.26 18.01 12.86
CA GLY A 34 -12.60 17.81 14.25
C GLY A 34 -12.05 16.50 14.81
N ARG A 35 -12.57 16.11 15.98
CA ARG A 35 -12.16 14.88 16.67
C ARG A 35 -13.30 13.91 16.77
N TRP A 36 -13.03 12.67 16.35
CA TRP A 36 -13.85 11.52 16.64
C TRP A 36 -13.26 10.80 17.86
N GLN A 37 -13.98 10.78 18.96
CA GLN A 37 -13.50 10.22 20.23
C GLN A 37 -13.93 8.76 20.41
N GLY A 38 -15.03 8.35 19.79
CA GLY A 38 -15.49 6.96 19.82
C GLY A 38 -16.84 6.75 19.15
N GLY A 39 -17.18 5.48 18.93
CA GLY A 39 -18.42 5.06 18.30
C GLY A 39 -18.18 4.31 16.97
N LYS A 40 -19.23 4.27 16.15
CA LYS A 40 -19.21 3.50 14.88
C LYS A 40 -19.42 4.39 13.68
N TRP A 41 -18.40 4.56 12.85
CA TRP A 41 -18.51 5.18 11.55
C TRP A 41 -19.02 4.16 10.53
N ARG A 42 -20.17 4.43 9.93
CA ARG A 42 -20.81 3.47 9.02
C ARG A 42 -20.53 3.70 7.53
N GLY A 43 -20.12 4.91 7.16
CA GLY A 43 -19.77 5.23 5.77
C GLY A 43 -19.76 6.73 5.49
N GLY A 44 -19.29 7.08 4.29
CA GLY A 44 -19.12 8.46 3.87
C GLY A 44 -17.67 8.80 3.57
N THR A 45 -17.35 10.09 3.55
CA THR A 45 -16.01 10.59 3.27
C THR A 45 -15.49 11.35 4.48
N TRP A 46 -14.33 10.95 4.95
CA TRP A 46 -13.53 11.65 5.94
C TRP A 46 -12.42 12.43 5.22
N LEU A 47 -12.39 13.74 5.35
CA LEU A 47 -11.41 14.59 4.68
C LEU A 47 -10.16 14.79 5.55
N ASP A 48 -10.36 15.20 6.82
CA ASP A 48 -9.27 15.50 7.74
C ASP A 48 -9.74 15.47 9.20
N GLY A 49 -8.80 15.48 10.15
CA GLY A 49 -9.07 15.52 11.57
C GLY A 49 -8.38 14.40 12.35
N ILE A 50 -8.84 14.17 13.58
CA ILE A 50 -8.25 13.18 14.47
C ILE A 50 -9.30 12.14 14.83
N TRP A 51 -8.99 10.89 14.51
CA TRP A 51 -9.74 9.72 14.96
C TRP A 51 -9.03 9.09 16.17
N ASN A 52 -9.65 9.13 17.35
CA ASN A 52 -9.02 8.58 18.55
C ASN A 52 -9.29 7.08 18.67
N GLU A 53 -10.55 6.67 18.67
CA GLU A 53 -10.96 5.28 18.84
C GLU A 53 -12.33 4.99 18.20
N GLY A 54 -12.68 3.70 18.13
CA GLY A 54 -13.96 3.21 17.63
C GLY A 54 -13.83 2.32 16.42
N ASP A 55 -14.97 2.05 15.79
CA ASP A 55 -15.06 1.13 14.65
C ASP A 55 -15.35 1.89 13.35
N TRP A 56 -14.45 1.80 12.39
CA TRP A 56 -14.65 2.27 11.02
C TRP A 56 -15.12 1.13 10.12
N HIS A 57 -16.37 1.16 9.67
CA HIS A 57 -16.94 0.08 8.87
C HIS A 57 -16.78 0.26 7.36
N GLY A 58 -16.57 1.48 6.88
CA GLY A 58 -16.37 1.70 5.45
C GLY A 58 -16.42 3.16 5.04
N GLY A 59 -16.23 3.40 3.74
CA GLY A 59 -16.16 4.72 3.16
C GLY A 59 -14.73 5.08 2.72
N ARG A 60 -14.47 6.38 2.61
CA ARG A 60 -13.19 6.92 2.17
C ARG A 60 -12.56 7.79 3.24
N TRP A 61 -11.33 7.47 3.59
CA TRP A 61 -10.45 8.28 4.42
C TRP A 61 -9.42 8.99 3.54
N ASN A 62 -9.42 10.32 3.50
CA ASN A 62 -8.51 11.08 2.66
C ASN A 62 -7.25 11.54 3.40
N GLY A 63 -7.35 11.89 4.68
CA GLY A 63 -6.22 12.36 5.46
C GLY A 63 -6.55 12.52 6.95
N GLY A 64 -5.60 13.04 7.71
CA GLY A 64 -5.68 13.21 9.15
C GLY A 64 -4.94 12.12 9.91
N ILE A 65 -5.20 12.03 11.22
CA ILE A 65 -4.50 11.14 12.15
C ILE A 65 -5.46 10.10 12.70
N TRP A 66 -5.14 8.82 12.51
CA TRP A 66 -5.79 7.69 13.12
C TRP A 66 -4.99 7.20 14.33
N GLN A 67 -5.50 7.37 15.53
CA GLN A 67 -4.78 7.01 16.76
C GLN A 67 -5.09 5.61 17.29
N GLY A 68 -6.27 5.05 16.98
CA GLY A 68 -6.63 3.73 17.46
C GLY A 68 -7.99 3.25 16.99
N GLY A 69 -8.40 2.06 17.46
CA GLY A 69 -9.65 1.43 17.10
C GLY A 69 -9.53 0.42 15.97
N SER A 70 -10.66 0.06 15.35
CA SER A 70 -10.73 -1.01 14.36
C SER A 70 -11.18 -0.48 13.00
N TRP A 71 -10.35 -0.68 11.98
CA TRP A 71 -10.67 -0.43 10.59
C TRP A 71 -11.17 -1.70 9.92
N HIS A 72 -12.47 -1.78 9.63
CA HIS A 72 -13.09 -2.98 9.05
C HIS A 72 -13.03 -2.99 7.51
N GLY A 73 -12.92 -1.83 6.87
CA GLY A 73 -12.84 -1.76 5.41
C GLY A 73 -13.02 -0.36 4.86
N GLY A 74 -12.94 -0.24 3.54
CA GLY A 74 -13.01 1.04 2.83
C GLY A 74 -11.70 1.40 2.16
N ILE A 75 -11.52 2.69 1.84
CA ILE A 75 -10.36 3.19 1.12
C ILE A 75 -9.62 4.20 1.99
N TRP A 76 -8.38 3.89 2.35
CA TRP A 76 -7.43 4.80 2.97
C TRP A 76 -6.56 5.46 1.89
N GLN A 77 -6.69 6.78 1.70
CA GLN A 77 -5.93 7.51 0.68
C GLN A 77 -4.59 8.05 1.21
N GLY A 78 -4.53 8.44 2.47
CA GLY A 78 -3.35 8.99 3.10
C GLY A 78 -3.60 9.46 4.53
N GLY A 79 -2.63 10.11 5.14
CA GLY A 79 -2.63 10.51 6.54
C GLY A 79 -1.70 9.66 7.39
N GLU A 80 -1.86 9.75 8.71
CA GLU A 80 -1.03 9.04 9.69
C GLU A 80 -1.85 8.01 10.43
N TRP A 81 -1.35 6.78 10.46
CA TRP A 81 -1.91 5.67 11.24
C TRP A 81 -0.97 5.38 12.41
N ASP A 82 -1.36 5.77 13.63
CA ASP A 82 -0.52 5.59 14.81
C ASP A 82 -0.65 4.19 15.39
N ASN A 83 -1.89 3.69 15.54
CA ASN A 83 -2.15 2.40 16.19
C ASN A 83 -3.56 1.89 15.83
N GLY A 84 -3.88 0.67 16.27
CA GLY A 84 -5.19 0.06 16.07
C GLY A 84 -5.13 -1.22 15.24
N ILE A 85 -6.30 -1.68 14.78
CA ILE A 85 -6.42 -2.94 14.04
C ILE A 85 -6.94 -2.66 12.63
N TRP A 86 -6.12 -2.97 11.63
CA TRP A 86 -6.52 -2.98 10.23
C TRP A 86 -7.01 -4.37 9.84
N LEU A 87 -8.32 -4.55 9.63
CA LEU A 87 -8.90 -5.84 9.28
C LEU A 87 -8.95 -6.08 7.78
N SER A 88 -9.35 -5.06 7.00
CA SER A 88 -9.45 -5.16 5.54
C SER A 88 -9.54 -3.78 4.90
N GLY A 89 -9.58 -3.73 3.56
CA GLY A 89 -9.72 -2.49 2.80
C GLY A 89 -8.51 -2.21 1.92
N ILE A 90 -8.53 -1.04 1.27
CA ILE A 90 -7.51 -0.61 0.34
C ILE A 90 -6.66 0.49 0.99
N TRP A 91 -5.38 0.22 1.19
CA TRP A 91 -4.38 1.21 1.58
C TRP A 91 -3.70 1.77 0.34
N ARG A 92 -3.76 3.09 0.13
CA ARG A 92 -3.16 3.75 -1.04
C ARG A 92 -1.93 4.59 -0.71
N GLY A 93 -1.76 4.99 0.53
CA GLY A 93 -0.59 5.77 0.96
C GLY A 93 -0.73 6.29 2.38
N GLY A 94 0.24 7.10 2.84
CA GLY A 94 0.31 7.62 4.19
C GLY A 94 1.38 6.94 5.04
N LEU A 95 1.45 7.30 6.31
CA LEU A 95 2.43 6.81 7.27
C LEU A 95 1.78 5.79 8.21
N TRP A 96 2.44 4.65 8.39
CA TRP A 96 2.06 3.63 9.36
C TRP A 96 3.10 3.57 10.48
N HIS A 97 2.71 3.95 11.68
CA HIS A 97 3.62 3.96 12.84
C HIS A 97 3.51 2.69 13.68
N GLY A 98 2.34 2.06 13.76
CA GLY A 98 2.13 0.86 14.56
C GLY A 98 0.75 0.25 14.46
N GLY A 99 0.48 -0.75 15.31
CA GLY A 99 -0.78 -1.48 15.35
C GLY A 99 -0.73 -2.85 14.66
N THR A 100 -1.89 -3.48 14.55
CA THR A 100 -2.04 -4.83 14.00
C THR A 100 -2.66 -4.78 12.61
N TRP A 101 -1.98 -5.40 11.66
CA TRP A 101 -2.48 -5.54 10.30
C TRP A 101 -2.90 -6.99 10.06
N LEU A 102 -4.20 -7.25 10.00
CA LEU A 102 -4.74 -8.61 9.83
C LEU A 102 -4.95 -8.98 8.37
N ALA A 103 -5.16 -8.00 7.48
CA ALA A 103 -5.29 -8.24 6.05
C ALA A 103 -3.91 -8.39 5.40
N ALA A 104 -3.44 -9.60 5.22
CA ALA A 104 -2.13 -9.91 4.64
C ALA A 104 -1.90 -9.20 3.29
N GLU A 105 -2.88 -9.22 2.40
CA GLU A 105 -2.80 -8.55 1.10
C GLU A 105 -2.56 -7.03 1.21
N SER A 106 -3.28 -6.36 2.11
CA SER A 106 -3.14 -4.92 2.28
C SER A 106 -1.77 -4.55 2.86
N ARG A 107 -1.21 -5.40 3.75
CA ARG A 107 0.13 -5.21 4.29
C ARG A 107 1.20 -5.27 3.20
N ILE A 108 1.12 -6.24 2.30
CA ILE A 108 2.08 -6.39 1.20
C ILE A 108 2.07 -5.14 0.32
N HIS A 109 0.90 -4.57 0.02
CA HIS A 109 0.79 -3.31 -0.72
C HIS A 109 1.44 -2.13 -0.03
N TYR A 110 1.21 -1.99 1.28
CA TYR A 110 1.85 -0.96 2.09
C TYR A 110 3.37 -1.10 2.06
N MET A 111 3.88 -2.32 2.28
CA MET A 111 5.32 -2.59 2.22
C MET A 111 5.91 -2.32 0.84
N ALA A 112 5.18 -2.59 -0.24
CA ALA A 112 5.60 -2.24 -1.60
C ALA A 112 5.69 -0.72 -1.81
N SER A 113 4.76 0.05 -1.25
CA SER A 113 4.82 1.52 -1.29
C SER A 113 6.01 2.07 -0.50
N LEU A 114 6.31 1.51 0.68
CA LEU A 114 7.51 1.85 1.45
C LEU A 114 8.80 1.52 0.69
N ALA A 115 8.82 0.41 -0.05
CA ALA A 115 9.92 0.05 -0.93
C ALA A 115 10.07 1.02 -2.12
N GLY A 116 9.15 1.96 -2.31
CA GLY A 116 9.13 2.89 -3.43
C GLY A 116 8.75 2.25 -4.77
N ILE A 117 8.00 1.14 -4.71
CA ILE A 117 7.44 0.46 -5.89
C ILE A 117 6.11 1.12 -6.22
N ALA A 118 6.03 1.76 -7.38
CA ALA A 118 4.85 2.51 -7.79
C ALA A 118 3.67 1.58 -8.14
N TYR A 119 2.44 2.05 -7.85
CA TYR A 119 1.20 1.38 -8.26
C TYR A 119 0.30 2.37 -8.98
N ASP A 120 -0.12 2.07 -10.21
CA ASP A 120 -0.94 2.95 -11.04
C ASP A 120 -2.46 2.76 -10.87
N GLY A 121 -2.88 1.87 -10.00
CA GLY A 121 -4.28 1.48 -9.79
C GLY A 121 -4.63 0.12 -10.41
N THR A 122 -3.78 -0.39 -11.30
CA THR A 122 -3.93 -1.70 -11.99
C THR A 122 -2.71 -2.59 -11.84
N GLN A 123 -1.51 -2.01 -11.97
CA GLN A 123 -0.24 -2.72 -11.96
C GLN A 123 0.80 -2.01 -11.10
N TYR A 124 1.74 -2.79 -10.60
CA TYR A 124 2.96 -2.29 -10.00
C TYR A 124 4.04 -2.06 -11.05
N LEU A 125 4.89 -1.08 -10.77
CA LEU A 125 6.11 -0.80 -11.49
C LEU A 125 7.29 -0.92 -10.55
N GLY A 126 8.07 -1.96 -10.74
CA GLY A 126 9.32 -2.21 -10.04
C GLY A 126 10.51 -2.29 -11.01
N TYR A 127 11.69 -2.46 -10.44
CA TYR A 127 12.93 -2.55 -11.20
C TYR A 127 13.78 -3.72 -10.69
N ARG A 128 14.44 -4.39 -11.60
CA ARG A 128 15.38 -5.48 -11.31
C ARG A 128 16.74 -5.17 -11.93
N VAL A 129 17.79 -5.47 -11.20
CA VAL A 129 19.16 -5.38 -11.70
C VAL A 129 19.76 -6.77 -11.77
N THR A 130 20.33 -7.15 -12.91
CA THR A 130 20.98 -8.42 -13.17
C THR A 130 22.43 -8.20 -13.61
N GLN A 131 23.22 -9.27 -13.66
CA GLN A 131 24.51 -9.27 -14.30
C GLN A 131 24.39 -9.10 -15.80
N ARG A 132 25.52 -8.90 -16.52
CA ARG A 132 25.55 -8.69 -17.97
C ARG A 132 24.91 -9.84 -18.77
N ASP A 133 25.02 -11.05 -18.28
CA ASP A 133 24.44 -12.25 -18.88
C ASP A 133 22.96 -12.48 -18.53
N GLY A 134 22.33 -11.53 -17.80
CA GLY A 134 20.94 -11.61 -17.38
C GLY A 134 20.71 -12.38 -16.09
N ARG A 135 21.74 -12.96 -15.48
CA ARG A 135 21.62 -13.71 -14.22
C ARG A 135 21.45 -12.80 -13.02
N GLY A 136 20.73 -13.29 -12.02
CA GLY A 136 20.66 -12.64 -10.70
C GLY A 136 22.03 -12.65 -10.02
N ARG A 137 22.30 -11.65 -9.17
CA ARG A 137 23.59 -11.54 -8.45
C ARG A 137 23.92 -12.73 -7.55
N TYR A 138 22.88 -13.46 -7.12
CA TYR A 138 22.99 -14.56 -6.15
C TYR A 138 22.42 -15.88 -6.69
N THR A 139 21.96 -15.93 -7.94
CA THR A 139 21.39 -17.14 -8.55
C THR A 139 22.03 -17.36 -9.91
N ASP A 140 22.82 -18.42 -10.03
CA ASP A 140 23.59 -18.74 -11.26
C ASP A 140 22.75 -19.44 -12.34
N THR A 141 21.53 -19.84 -12.04
CA THR A 141 20.76 -20.75 -12.93
C THR A 141 19.70 -20.05 -13.76
N PHE A 142 19.29 -18.84 -13.39
CA PHE A 142 18.20 -18.12 -14.07
C PHE A 142 18.71 -16.92 -14.84
N VAL A 143 18.45 -16.89 -16.15
CA VAL A 143 18.70 -15.76 -17.04
C VAL A 143 17.39 -15.03 -17.30
N GLN A 144 17.35 -13.73 -16.95
CA GLN A 144 16.15 -12.91 -17.12
C GLN A 144 15.79 -12.75 -18.60
N PRO A 145 14.66 -13.28 -19.08
CA PRO A 145 14.16 -13.04 -20.42
C PRO A 145 13.48 -11.68 -20.51
N GLU A 146 13.40 -11.12 -21.71
CA GLU A 146 12.57 -9.97 -22.02
C GLU A 146 11.14 -10.41 -22.34
N GLY A 147 10.14 -9.58 -22.01
CA GLY A 147 8.73 -9.87 -22.22
C GLY A 147 8.06 -10.51 -21.00
N ASN A 148 7.02 -11.30 -21.25
CA ASN A 148 6.29 -11.98 -20.20
C ASN A 148 7.10 -13.16 -19.66
N TYR A 149 7.27 -13.18 -18.33
CA TYR A 149 7.89 -14.31 -17.64
C TYR A 149 7.27 -14.53 -16.27
N TYR A 150 6.98 -15.77 -15.96
CA TYR A 150 6.41 -16.23 -14.69
C TYR A 150 7.10 -17.50 -14.23
N GLU A 151 7.37 -17.60 -12.93
CA GLU A 151 7.89 -18.82 -12.29
C GLU A 151 6.71 -19.65 -11.76
N ASP A 152 6.66 -20.94 -12.13
CA ASP A 152 5.53 -21.83 -11.81
C ASP A 152 5.56 -22.36 -10.37
N ASP A 153 6.74 -22.64 -9.81
CA ASP A 153 6.92 -23.32 -8.52
C ASP A 153 7.54 -22.43 -7.44
N ILE A 154 6.97 -21.24 -7.19
CA ILE A 154 7.46 -20.41 -6.09
C ILE A 154 6.69 -20.77 -4.81
N PRO A 155 7.38 -21.16 -3.72
CA PRO A 155 6.71 -21.38 -2.44
C PRO A 155 6.04 -20.07 -1.95
N PRO A 156 4.77 -20.13 -1.51
CA PRO A 156 3.99 -18.96 -1.13
C PRO A 156 4.54 -18.24 0.11
N SER A 157 5.30 -18.92 0.94
CA SER A 157 5.87 -18.35 2.16
C SER A 157 7.35 -18.69 2.32
N GLY A 158 8.12 -17.69 2.69
CA GLY A 158 9.52 -17.84 3.06
C GLY A 158 9.98 -16.52 3.68
N SER A 159 10.34 -16.54 4.96
CA SER A 159 10.95 -15.37 5.61
C SER A 159 12.45 -15.36 5.30
N GLY A 160 12.90 -14.36 4.57
CA GLY A 160 14.33 -14.15 4.33
C GLY A 160 14.63 -13.38 3.06
N THR A 161 15.77 -12.72 3.06
CA THR A 161 16.21 -11.81 1.98
C THR A 161 16.58 -12.52 0.66
N CYS A 162 16.64 -13.87 0.64
CA CYS A 162 17.09 -14.67 -0.50
C CYS A 162 16.21 -15.89 -0.75
N VAL A 163 14.90 -15.77 -0.61
CA VAL A 163 13.95 -16.85 -0.93
C VAL A 163 13.75 -16.93 -2.45
N ALA A 164 13.43 -18.14 -2.96
CA ALA A 164 13.10 -18.35 -4.38
C ALA A 164 12.02 -17.40 -4.88
N GLY A 165 12.17 -16.90 -6.10
CA GLY A 165 11.30 -15.94 -6.74
C GLY A 165 12.06 -14.73 -7.29
N ILE A 166 11.34 -13.93 -8.07
CA ILE A 166 11.89 -12.74 -8.70
C ILE A 166 11.82 -11.57 -7.72
N HIS A 167 12.96 -10.91 -7.48
CA HIS A 167 13.01 -9.73 -6.63
C HIS A 167 13.07 -8.45 -7.46
N VAL A 168 12.22 -7.50 -7.12
CA VAL A 168 12.16 -6.16 -7.71
C VAL A 168 12.25 -5.10 -6.60
N THR A 169 12.71 -3.92 -6.95
CA THR A 169 12.91 -2.79 -6.02
C THR A 169 12.46 -1.48 -6.65
N SER A 170 12.60 -0.35 -5.96
CA SER A 170 12.33 0.97 -6.52
C SER A 170 13.33 1.38 -7.61
N ALA A 171 12.94 2.35 -8.44
CA ALA A 171 13.82 2.95 -9.42
C ALA A 171 15.11 3.49 -8.78
N ALA A 172 14.98 4.27 -7.70
CA ALA A 172 16.12 4.89 -7.02
C ALA A 172 17.16 3.86 -6.55
N ARG A 173 16.69 2.78 -5.93
CA ARG A 173 17.58 1.71 -5.44
C ARG A 173 18.20 0.91 -6.59
N ALA A 174 17.43 0.61 -7.64
CA ALA A 174 17.92 -0.08 -8.82
C ALA A 174 18.98 0.76 -9.55
N TRP A 175 18.76 2.07 -9.71
CA TRP A 175 19.74 2.98 -10.33
C TRP A 175 21.04 3.06 -9.54
N THR A 176 21.00 2.97 -8.19
CA THR A 176 22.22 2.92 -7.37
C THR A 176 23.08 1.71 -7.73
N TYR A 177 22.49 0.51 -7.80
CA TYR A 177 23.21 -0.71 -8.16
C TYR A 177 23.69 -0.70 -9.63
N PHE A 178 22.83 -0.24 -10.54
CA PHE A 178 23.13 -0.16 -11.97
C PHE A 178 24.24 0.85 -12.27
N GLY A 179 24.32 1.95 -11.51
CA GLY A 179 25.36 2.96 -11.66
C GLY A 179 26.74 2.51 -11.20
N ILE A 180 26.81 1.62 -10.21
CA ILE A 180 28.07 1.13 -9.63
C ILE A 180 28.72 0.05 -10.50
N ASP A 181 27.92 -0.84 -11.13
CA ASP A 181 28.41 -1.95 -11.92
C ASP A 181 28.23 -1.67 -13.43
N PRO A 182 29.32 -1.43 -14.19
CA PRO A 182 29.23 -1.15 -15.63
C PRO A 182 28.73 -2.35 -16.46
N ASN A 183 28.76 -3.56 -15.88
CA ASN A 183 28.30 -4.77 -16.54
C ASN A 183 26.85 -5.14 -16.17
N ALA A 184 26.22 -4.44 -15.22
CA ALA A 184 24.86 -4.73 -14.84
C ALA A 184 23.85 -4.39 -15.95
N GLN A 185 22.77 -5.14 -15.99
CA GLN A 185 21.58 -4.85 -16.80
C GLN A 185 20.44 -4.43 -15.86
N MET A 186 19.63 -3.47 -16.30
CA MET A 186 18.46 -3.00 -15.56
C MET A 186 17.19 -3.31 -16.36
N TRP A 187 16.19 -3.74 -15.63
CA TRP A 187 14.89 -4.15 -16.15
C TRP A 187 13.79 -3.33 -15.49
N GLU A 188 12.90 -2.73 -16.26
CA GLU A 188 11.58 -2.29 -15.83
C GLU A 188 10.68 -3.51 -15.75
N VAL A 189 9.93 -3.65 -14.67
CA VAL A 189 9.08 -4.80 -14.43
C VAL A 189 7.68 -4.33 -14.07
N ARG A 190 6.71 -4.69 -14.90
CA ARG A 190 5.28 -4.47 -14.62
C ARG A 190 4.65 -5.78 -14.20
N PHE A 191 3.97 -5.77 -13.07
CA PHE A 191 3.34 -6.97 -12.50
C PHE A 191 2.00 -6.64 -11.83
N SER A 192 1.12 -7.64 -11.80
CA SER A 192 -0.19 -7.50 -11.19
C SER A 192 -0.12 -7.57 -9.66
N ARG A 193 -1.22 -7.24 -9.02
CA ARG A 193 -1.39 -7.42 -7.57
C ARG A 193 -1.24 -8.88 -7.14
N GLU A 194 -1.76 -9.79 -7.94
CA GLU A 194 -1.77 -11.24 -7.67
C GLU A 194 -0.37 -11.87 -7.80
N ASP A 195 0.52 -11.20 -8.56
CA ASP A 195 1.90 -11.63 -8.72
C ASP A 195 2.82 -11.17 -7.58
N LEU A 196 2.37 -10.24 -6.73
CA LEU A 196 3.09 -9.77 -5.57
C LEU A 196 2.97 -10.77 -4.41
N LEU A 197 4.05 -11.52 -4.14
CA LEU A 197 4.07 -12.60 -3.15
C LEU A 197 4.45 -12.11 -1.75
N ASP A 198 5.41 -11.18 -1.66
CA ASP A 198 5.91 -10.65 -0.41
C ASP A 198 6.66 -9.33 -0.61
N CYS A 199 6.82 -8.53 0.45
CA CYS A 199 7.62 -7.32 0.44
C CYS A 199 8.13 -7.02 1.85
N ASP A 200 9.44 -6.72 1.95
CA ASP A 200 10.11 -6.39 3.22
C ASP A 200 10.25 -4.88 3.47
N GLY A 201 9.68 -4.03 2.59
CA GLY A 201 9.81 -2.58 2.63
C GLY A 201 11.05 -2.05 1.89
N GLU A 202 11.89 -2.92 1.37
CA GLU A 202 13.06 -2.56 0.54
C GLU A 202 12.96 -3.14 -0.86
N LYS A 203 12.47 -4.35 -0.96
CA LYS A 203 12.26 -5.09 -2.21
C LYS A 203 11.01 -5.93 -2.12
N ALA A 204 10.38 -6.15 -3.25
CA ALA A 204 9.27 -7.06 -3.39
C ALA A 204 9.71 -8.36 -4.06
N ARG A 205 9.11 -9.46 -3.64
CA ARG A 205 9.19 -10.76 -4.27
C ARG A 205 7.94 -10.98 -5.09
N ILE A 206 8.11 -11.30 -6.35
CA ILE A 206 7.02 -11.49 -7.31
C ILE A 206 7.10 -12.86 -7.98
N ARG A 207 5.94 -13.34 -8.45
CA ARG A 207 5.86 -14.55 -9.28
C ARG A 207 6.38 -14.30 -10.68
N GLY A 208 6.10 -13.15 -11.24
CA GLY A 208 6.45 -12.80 -12.60
C GLY A 208 5.92 -11.45 -13.02
N GLY A 209 5.96 -11.18 -14.31
CA GLY A 209 5.48 -9.94 -14.89
C GLY A 209 5.99 -9.73 -16.30
N VAL A 210 5.84 -8.50 -16.77
CA VAL A 210 6.39 -8.04 -18.08
C VAL A 210 7.72 -7.34 -17.84
N PHE A 211 8.78 -7.87 -18.39
CA PHE A 211 10.14 -7.38 -18.25
C PHE A 211 10.59 -6.63 -19.51
N LYS A 212 11.01 -5.39 -19.33
CA LYS A 212 11.57 -4.55 -20.39
C LYS A 212 12.97 -4.11 -20.02
N LYS A 213 13.94 -4.44 -20.85
CA LYS A 213 15.32 -4.00 -20.66
C LYS A 213 15.44 -2.49 -20.80
N ILE A 214 16.17 -1.85 -19.89
CA ILE A 214 16.47 -0.43 -19.94
C ILE A 214 17.88 -0.26 -20.51
N GLU A 215 17.98 0.48 -21.59
CA GLU A 215 19.28 0.87 -22.16
C GLU A 215 19.97 1.89 -21.26
N ARG A 216 21.29 1.79 -21.11
CA ARG A 216 22.07 2.80 -20.39
C ARG A 216 21.98 4.12 -21.16
N PRO A 217 21.60 5.22 -20.54
CA PRO A 217 21.90 6.53 -21.10
C PRO A 217 23.44 6.67 -21.06
N PHE A 218 24.04 6.88 -22.18
CA PHE A 218 25.48 6.96 -22.49
C PHE A 218 26.36 7.54 -21.41
#